data_0b01fc3660e69917d1dd5e9e456a66a6
#
_entry.id   0b01fc3660e69917d1dd5e9e456a66a6
#
_cell.length_a   1.000
_cell.length_b   1.000
_cell.length_c   1.000
_cell.angle_alpha   90.00
_cell.angle_beta   90.00
_cell.angle_gamma   90.00
#
_symmetry.space_group_name_H-M   'P 1'
#
loop_
_entity.id
_entity.type
_entity.pdbx_description
1 polymer ?
#
loop_
_entity_poly.entity_id
_entity_poly.type
_entity_poly.pdbx_seq_one_letter_code
_entity_poly.pdbx_strand_id
1 'polypeptide(L)'
;RRQRQMCIRDRYVTEGTFDAYLYQTLENKQKFISQIMTSKSPVRSCDDVDEQALSYAEIKALCAGNPLIKEKMDLDIDVARLKVLKADHQSQQYRMEDKLLKYFPAEIEKQTGYIHGFEADIKTVEAHPQIADGFCGMEIMGKAYTEKADAGEILLAACKDTKSADPVPLGSYRGFQMEVSFDSFRNEFDVTLKGAVSHRVALGTDARGNITRLDNALAGIPERLERANEQLNNLYNQQEAAKAEVGKPFPQEAELTAKSQRLAELDAALNMEDSVENRDERSESERPSVLADLKSKAEHIPPAKYSETREEVL
;
A
#
# COMPACT_ATOMS: atom_id res chain seq x y z
N ARG A 1 -13.95 40.58 -33.56
CA ARG A 1 -12.87 40.25 -32.58
C ARG A 1 -13.40 40.54 -31.18
N ARG A 2 -13.88 39.51 -30.46
CA ARG A 2 -14.19 39.59 -29.01
C ARG A 2 -12.85 39.64 -28.26
N GLN A 3 -12.51 40.78 -27.72
CA GLN A 3 -11.45 40.89 -26.70
C GLN A 3 -11.88 40.05 -25.50
N ARG A 4 -11.11 39.03 -25.17
CA ARG A 4 -11.25 38.35 -23.89
C ARG A 4 -10.80 39.34 -22.83
N GLN A 5 -11.74 39.89 -22.08
CA GLN A 5 -11.43 40.59 -20.84
C GLN A 5 -10.80 39.57 -19.88
N MET A 6 -9.49 39.68 -19.71
CA MET A 6 -8.83 39.01 -18.60
C MET A 6 -9.31 39.68 -17.33
N CYS A 7 -10.04 38.94 -16.49
CA CYS A 7 -10.34 39.38 -15.13
C CYS A 7 -9.04 39.39 -14.34
N ILE A 8 -8.41 40.57 -14.24
CA ILE A 8 -7.30 40.82 -13.32
C ILE A 8 -7.94 41.01 -11.96
N ARG A 9 -7.54 40.16 -10.98
CA ARG A 9 -7.93 40.33 -9.59
C ARG A 9 -6.68 40.78 -8.85
N ASP A 10 -6.63 42.05 -8.51
CA ASP A 10 -5.59 42.59 -7.66
C ASP A 10 -5.91 42.23 -6.20
N ARG A 11 -4.92 41.74 -5.46
CA ARG A 11 -5.02 41.44 -4.05
C ARG A 11 -4.04 42.35 -3.32
N TYR A 12 -4.55 43.12 -2.39
CA TYR A 12 -3.75 44.00 -1.55
C TYR A 12 -3.54 43.33 -0.20
N VAL A 13 -2.28 43.22 0.21
CA VAL A 13 -1.87 42.64 1.49
C VAL A 13 -0.93 43.62 2.16
N THR A 14 -1.18 43.94 3.42
CA THR A 14 -0.30 44.80 4.21
C THR A 14 0.76 43.92 4.90
N GLU A 15 2.04 44.25 4.70
CA GLU A 15 3.14 43.55 5.39
C GLU A 15 2.99 43.68 6.92
N GLY A 16 3.28 42.57 7.62
CA GLY A 16 3.21 42.54 9.08
C GLY A 16 1.78 42.49 9.66
N THR A 17 0.77 42.18 8.85
CA THR A 17 -0.62 42.05 9.30
C THR A 17 -1.13 40.62 9.24
N PHE A 18 -2.23 40.34 9.95
CA PHE A 18 -2.92 39.06 9.92
C PHE A 18 -3.36 38.64 8.51
N ASP A 19 -3.62 39.59 7.62
CA ASP A 19 -3.97 39.33 6.24
C ASP A 19 -2.86 38.60 5.50
N ALA A 20 -1.59 38.90 5.76
CA ALA A 20 -0.43 38.21 5.19
C ALA A 20 -0.43 36.72 5.54
N TYR A 21 -0.75 36.39 6.80
CA TYR A 21 -0.88 35.02 7.26
C TYR A 21 -2.05 34.29 6.59
N LEU A 22 -3.21 34.91 6.52
CA LEU A 22 -4.39 34.33 5.85
C LEU A 22 -4.10 34.02 4.37
N TYR A 23 -3.41 34.94 3.67
CA TYR A 23 -3.04 34.71 2.28
C TYR A 23 -2.02 33.60 2.11
N GLN A 24 -1.05 33.46 3.02
CA GLN A 24 -0.09 32.36 2.99
C GLN A 24 -0.77 31.01 3.22
N THR A 25 -1.71 30.94 4.15
CA THR A 25 -2.53 29.73 4.40
C THR A 25 -3.38 29.37 3.17
N LEU A 26 -4.04 30.36 2.57
CA LEU A 26 -4.81 30.17 1.33
C LEU A 26 -3.94 29.71 0.16
N GLU A 27 -2.74 30.24 0.02
CA GLU A 27 -1.78 29.85 -1.02
C GLU A 27 -1.35 28.39 -0.85
N ASN A 28 -1.06 27.96 0.36
CA ASN A 28 -0.70 26.60 0.67
C ASN A 28 -1.85 25.64 0.37
N LYS A 29 -3.07 25.98 0.79
CA LYS A 29 -4.29 25.20 0.45
C LYS A 29 -4.53 25.15 -1.06
N GLN A 30 -4.29 26.24 -1.78
CA GLN A 30 -4.44 26.27 -3.24
C GLN A 30 -3.36 25.44 -3.95
N LYS A 31 -2.11 25.43 -3.46
CA LYS A 31 -1.05 24.52 -3.94
C LYS A 31 -1.46 23.06 -3.75
N PHE A 32 -1.98 22.71 -2.57
CA PHE A 32 -2.46 21.36 -2.26
C PHE A 32 -3.59 20.94 -3.20
N ILE A 33 -4.62 21.75 -3.36
CA ILE A 33 -5.74 21.49 -4.28
C ILE A 33 -5.23 21.33 -5.72
N SER A 34 -4.30 22.20 -6.15
CA SER A 34 -3.72 22.14 -7.48
C SER A 34 -2.92 20.83 -7.70
N GLN A 35 -2.19 20.37 -6.70
CA GLN A 35 -1.45 19.09 -6.75
C GLN A 35 -2.39 17.89 -6.93
N ILE A 36 -3.49 17.86 -6.17
CA ILE A 36 -4.51 16.81 -6.30
C ILE A 36 -5.20 16.87 -7.67
N MET A 37 -5.66 18.06 -8.09
CA MET A 37 -6.43 18.23 -9.31
C MET A 37 -5.62 18.01 -10.59
N THR A 38 -4.32 18.28 -10.57
CA THR A 38 -3.47 18.14 -11.77
C THR A 38 -2.75 16.81 -11.85
N SER A 39 -2.81 15.97 -10.81
CA SER A 39 -2.13 14.65 -10.70
C SER A 39 -0.64 14.69 -11.03
N LYS A 40 0.00 15.85 -10.94
CA LYS A 40 1.41 16.06 -11.33
C LYS A 40 2.42 15.72 -10.24
N SER A 41 1.94 15.43 -9.03
CA SER A 41 2.83 15.05 -7.92
C SER A 41 2.59 13.60 -7.51
N PRO A 42 3.64 12.75 -7.48
CA PRO A 42 3.53 11.35 -7.06
C PRO A 42 3.49 11.19 -5.52
N VAL A 43 3.29 12.25 -4.77
CA VAL A 43 3.27 12.20 -3.30
C VAL A 43 1.95 11.57 -2.84
N ARG A 44 2.03 10.37 -2.26
CA ARG A 44 0.88 9.60 -1.75
C ARG A 44 0.30 10.13 -0.44
N SER A 45 0.99 11.02 0.24
CA SER A 45 0.53 11.66 1.47
C SER A 45 0.90 13.14 1.41
N CYS A 46 -0.07 14.00 1.60
CA CYS A 46 0.13 15.41 1.80
C CYS A 46 -0.45 15.72 3.18
N ASP A 47 0.39 16.26 4.07
CA ASP A 47 -0.07 16.67 5.39
C ASP A 47 -1.10 17.79 5.23
N ASP A 48 -2.28 17.59 5.80
CA ASP A 48 -3.29 18.64 5.85
C ASP A 48 -2.82 19.72 6.82
N VAL A 49 -2.65 20.93 6.28
CA VAL A 49 -2.14 22.09 7.02
C VAL A 49 -3.16 22.57 8.09
N ASP A 50 -4.34 21.94 8.17
CA ASP A 50 -5.42 22.35 9.09
C ASP A 50 -5.23 21.89 10.55
N GLU A 51 -4.30 20.99 10.87
CA GLU A 51 -4.11 20.53 12.25
C GLU A 51 -3.29 21.47 13.14
N GLN A 52 -2.61 22.46 12.55
CA GLN A 52 -1.87 23.47 13.33
C GLN A 52 -2.55 24.84 13.22
N ALA A 53 -3.68 24.98 13.91
CA ALA A 53 -4.21 26.31 14.16
C ALA A 53 -3.21 27.06 15.04
N LEU A 54 -2.58 28.10 14.49
CA LEU A 54 -1.72 28.98 15.26
C LEU A 54 -2.47 29.54 16.47
N SER A 55 -1.81 29.53 17.61
CA SER A 55 -2.36 30.18 18.80
C SER A 55 -2.48 31.69 18.55
N TYR A 56 -3.37 32.36 19.30
CA TYR A 56 -3.54 33.82 19.17
C TYR A 56 -2.23 34.59 19.39
N ALA A 57 -1.36 34.10 20.27
CA ALA A 57 -0.04 34.67 20.54
C ALA A 57 0.88 34.55 19.33
N GLU A 58 0.90 33.41 18.64
CA GLU A 58 1.69 33.20 17.42
C GLU A 58 1.22 34.10 16.28
N ILE A 59 -0.09 34.29 16.14
CA ILE A 59 -0.69 35.22 15.15
C ILE A 59 -0.26 36.67 15.47
N LYS A 60 -0.37 37.09 16.74
CA LYS A 60 0.02 38.42 17.18
C LYS A 60 1.49 38.72 16.90
N ALA A 61 2.36 37.76 17.20
CA ALA A 61 3.78 37.92 17.01
C ALA A 61 4.21 37.84 15.54
N LEU A 62 3.49 37.07 14.68
CA LEU A 62 3.66 37.09 13.23
C LEU A 62 3.31 38.45 12.64
N CYS A 63 2.25 39.10 13.15
CA CYS A 63 1.86 40.45 12.80
C CYS A 63 2.87 41.51 13.29
N ALA A 64 3.52 41.25 14.42
CA ALA A 64 4.59 42.10 14.95
C ALA A 64 5.94 41.94 14.23
N GLY A 65 6.06 40.99 13.29
CA GLY A 65 7.25 40.76 12.50
C GLY A 65 8.40 40.07 13.27
N ASN A 66 8.07 39.29 14.32
CA ASN A 66 9.08 38.56 15.10
C ASN A 66 9.67 37.40 14.29
N PRO A 67 11.00 37.45 13.97
CA PRO A 67 11.66 36.46 13.15
C PRO A 67 11.69 35.05 13.79
N LEU A 68 11.63 34.95 15.13
CA LEU A 68 11.66 33.68 15.87
C LEU A 68 10.42 32.83 15.59
N ILE A 69 9.29 33.46 15.35
CA ILE A 69 8.04 32.74 15.04
C ILE A 69 8.08 32.14 13.63
N LYS A 70 8.65 32.88 12.68
CA LYS A 70 8.84 32.32 11.34
C LYS A 70 9.78 31.11 11.40
N GLU A 71 10.90 31.24 12.13
CA GLU A 71 11.83 30.11 12.34
C GLU A 71 11.14 28.91 12.98
N LYS A 72 10.29 29.15 14.00
CA LYS A 72 9.48 28.08 14.64
C LYS A 72 8.57 27.39 13.65
N MET A 73 7.83 28.14 12.83
CA MET A 73 6.89 27.55 11.85
C MET A 73 7.62 26.70 10.80
N ASP A 74 8.77 27.20 10.29
CA ASP A 74 9.55 26.44 9.32
C ASP A 74 10.12 25.15 9.95
N LEU A 75 10.56 25.22 11.21
CA LEU A 75 11.01 24.04 11.97
C LEU A 75 9.89 23.07 12.30
N ASP A 76 8.70 23.54 12.65
CA ASP A 76 7.53 22.67 12.89
C ASP A 76 7.21 21.83 11.66
N ILE A 77 7.17 22.44 10.48
CA ILE A 77 6.94 21.74 9.21
C ILE A 77 8.04 20.72 8.95
N ASP A 78 9.29 21.10 9.14
CA ASP A 78 10.43 20.22 8.91
C ASP A 78 10.43 19.03 9.88
N VAL A 79 10.18 19.28 11.18
CA VAL A 79 10.10 18.23 12.21
C VAL A 79 8.92 17.30 11.95
N ALA A 80 7.75 17.82 11.59
CA ALA A 80 6.59 17.00 11.20
C ALA A 80 6.94 16.10 10.02
N ARG A 81 7.55 16.66 8.96
CA ARG A 81 7.99 15.89 7.79
C ARG A 81 8.99 14.79 8.16
N LEU A 82 10.00 15.11 8.98
CA LEU A 82 11.00 14.13 9.41
C LEU A 82 10.39 13.03 10.29
N LYS A 83 9.41 13.35 11.15
CA LYS A 83 8.66 12.36 11.94
C LYS A 83 7.89 11.40 11.04
N VAL A 84 7.23 11.88 9.99
CA VAL A 84 6.53 11.03 9.02
C VAL A 84 7.52 10.11 8.29
N LEU A 85 8.65 10.65 7.82
CA LEU A 85 9.71 9.84 7.19
C LEU A 85 10.27 8.76 8.14
N LYS A 86 10.45 9.10 9.42
CA LYS A 86 10.88 8.14 10.44
C LYS A 86 9.84 7.04 10.66
N ALA A 87 8.56 7.38 10.75
CA ALA A 87 7.47 6.42 10.89
C ALA A 87 7.38 5.49 9.67
N ASP A 88 7.55 6.02 8.45
CA ASP A 88 7.59 5.21 7.23
C ASP A 88 8.80 4.28 7.21
N HIS A 89 9.98 4.76 7.57
CA HIS A 89 11.18 3.94 7.72
C HIS A 89 10.97 2.81 8.72
N GLN A 90 10.41 3.08 9.90
CA GLN A 90 10.08 2.06 10.89
C GLN A 90 9.08 1.03 10.36
N SER A 91 8.06 1.50 9.63
CA SER A 91 7.08 0.61 8.99
C SER A 91 7.73 -0.29 7.94
N GLN A 92 8.70 0.22 7.17
CA GLN A 92 9.49 -0.58 6.22
C GLN A 92 10.35 -1.61 6.94
N GLN A 93 11.00 -1.26 8.06
CA GLN A 93 11.78 -2.19 8.88
C GLN A 93 10.91 -3.34 9.39
N TYR A 94 9.74 -3.07 9.97
CA TYR A 94 8.81 -4.12 10.42
C TYR A 94 8.34 -5.02 9.27
N ARG A 95 8.06 -4.46 8.09
CA ARG A 95 7.69 -5.26 6.90
C ARG A 95 8.83 -6.17 6.44
N MET A 96 10.08 -5.71 6.54
CA MET A 96 11.25 -6.54 6.21
C MET A 96 11.46 -7.64 7.24
N GLU A 97 11.30 -7.35 8.53
CA GLU A 97 11.34 -8.36 9.59
C GLU A 97 10.25 -9.43 9.39
N ASP A 98 9.02 -9.05 9.10
CA ASP A 98 7.95 -10.00 8.81
C ASP A 98 8.25 -10.85 7.57
N LYS A 99 8.86 -10.28 6.53
CA LYS A 99 9.31 -11.06 5.37
C LYS A 99 10.40 -12.06 5.75
N LEU A 100 11.38 -11.67 6.57
CA LEU A 100 12.46 -12.54 7.02
C LEU A 100 11.96 -13.70 7.89
N LEU A 101 10.96 -13.44 8.73
CA LEU A 101 10.44 -14.42 9.67
C LEU A 101 9.40 -15.35 9.05
N LYS A 102 8.60 -14.88 8.11
CA LYS A 102 7.46 -15.64 7.59
C LYS A 102 7.59 -15.96 6.09
N TYR A 103 7.82 -14.94 5.26
CA TYR A 103 7.78 -15.11 3.81
C TYR A 103 8.95 -15.91 3.26
N PHE A 104 10.19 -15.54 3.58
CA PHE A 104 11.36 -16.23 3.04
C PHE A 104 11.44 -17.68 3.47
N PRO A 105 11.25 -18.04 4.77
CA PRO A 105 11.29 -19.45 5.17
C PRO A 105 10.24 -20.29 4.46
N ALA A 106 8.99 -19.81 4.38
CA ALA A 106 7.91 -20.54 3.73
C ALA A 106 8.15 -20.73 2.22
N GLU A 107 8.65 -19.69 1.53
CA GLU A 107 8.89 -19.78 0.09
C GLU A 107 10.15 -20.63 -0.22
N ILE A 108 11.18 -20.57 0.62
CA ILE A 108 12.37 -21.45 0.52
C ILE A 108 11.96 -22.92 0.71
N GLU A 109 11.15 -23.22 1.73
CA GLU A 109 10.66 -24.58 1.98
C GLU A 109 9.85 -25.09 0.78
N LYS A 110 8.96 -24.27 0.24
CA LYS A 110 8.15 -24.59 -0.93
C LYS A 110 9.01 -24.85 -2.17
N GLN A 111 9.99 -23.97 -2.47
CA GLN A 111 10.90 -24.16 -3.61
C GLN A 111 11.78 -25.40 -3.42
N THR A 112 12.27 -25.65 -2.22
CA THR A 112 13.02 -26.87 -1.91
C THR A 112 12.15 -28.12 -2.12
N GLY A 113 10.87 -28.06 -1.73
CA GLY A 113 9.90 -29.12 -1.99
C GLY A 113 9.70 -29.38 -3.50
N TYR A 114 9.63 -28.34 -4.32
CA TYR A 114 9.56 -28.50 -5.79
C TYR A 114 10.85 -29.11 -6.36
N ILE A 115 12.02 -28.69 -5.90
CA ILE A 115 13.31 -29.24 -6.36
C ILE A 115 13.37 -30.74 -6.08
N HIS A 116 13.08 -31.18 -4.82
CA HIS A 116 13.05 -32.60 -4.48
C HIS A 116 11.98 -33.37 -5.28
N GLY A 117 10.83 -32.75 -5.52
CA GLY A 117 9.79 -33.34 -6.34
C GLY A 117 10.21 -33.52 -7.79
N PHE A 118 10.82 -32.51 -8.41
CA PHE A 118 11.35 -32.62 -9.78
C PHE A 118 12.48 -33.65 -9.89
N GLU A 119 13.38 -33.75 -8.91
CA GLU A 119 14.42 -34.78 -8.87
C GLU A 119 13.82 -36.20 -8.81
N ALA A 120 12.75 -36.38 -8.03
CA ALA A 120 12.05 -37.66 -7.94
C ALA A 120 11.34 -37.99 -9.28
N ASP A 121 10.71 -36.98 -9.89
CA ASP A 121 9.99 -37.15 -11.17
C ASP A 121 10.95 -37.43 -12.33
N ILE A 122 12.14 -36.83 -12.34
CA ILE A 122 13.22 -37.15 -13.31
C ILE A 122 13.62 -38.63 -13.21
N LYS A 123 13.84 -39.13 -12.00
CA LYS A 123 14.13 -40.56 -11.78
C LYS A 123 13.00 -41.45 -12.26
N THR A 124 11.75 -41.05 -12.11
CA THR A 124 10.59 -41.78 -12.62
C THR A 124 10.56 -41.78 -14.14
N VAL A 125 10.89 -40.66 -14.79
CA VAL A 125 11.00 -40.58 -16.29
C VAL A 125 12.13 -41.45 -16.78
N GLU A 126 13.30 -41.49 -16.11
CA GLU A 126 14.43 -42.31 -16.42
C GLU A 126 14.16 -43.81 -16.26
N ALA A 127 13.36 -44.19 -15.25
CA ALA A 127 12.93 -45.57 -15.03
C ALA A 127 11.94 -46.07 -16.11
N HIS A 128 11.24 -45.12 -16.78
CA HIS A 128 10.30 -45.42 -17.86
C HIS A 128 10.70 -44.70 -19.14
N PRO A 129 11.82 -45.09 -19.78
CA PRO A 129 12.37 -44.42 -20.95
C PRO A 129 11.41 -44.57 -22.14
N GLN A 130 11.49 -43.60 -23.05
CA GLN A 130 10.82 -43.67 -24.33
C GLN A 130 11.46 -44.78 -25.16
N ILE A 131 10.65 -45.67 -25.79
CA ILE A 131 11.16 -46.73 -26.68
C ILE A 131 11.57 -46.12 -28.01
N ALA A 132 12.47 -46.79 -28.75
CA ALA A 132 13.05 -46.30 -29.99
C ALA A 132 12.03 -45.85 -31.07
N ASP A 133 10.81 -46.36 -31.04
CA ASP A 133 9.71 -45.96 -31.92
C ASP A 133 8.84 -44.83 -31.35
N GLY A 134 9.26 -44.21 -30.28
CA GLY A 134 8.66 -42.97 -29.77
C GLY A 134 7.39 -43.09 -28.90
N PHE A 135 6.90 -44.29 -28.61
CA PHE A 135 5.75 -44.49 -27.72
C PHE A 135 5.94 -45.73 -26.84
N CYS A 136 5.91 -45.54 -25.53
CA CYS A 136 6.12 -46.64 -24.54
C CYS A 136 4.83 -47.29 -24.06
N GLY A 137 3.71 -46.97 -24.69
CA GLY A 137 2.42 -47.42 -24.23
C GLY A 137 1.79 -46.50 -23.17
N MET A 138 0.49 -46.57 -23.06
CA MET A 138 -0.33 -45.78 -22.10
C MET A 138 -1.46 -46.63 -21.59
N GLU A 139 -1.76 -46.51 -20.31
CA GLU A 139 -2.95 -47.13 -19.71
C GLU A 139 -4.05 -46.09 -19.60
N ILE A 140 -5.22 -46.37 -20.16
CA ILE A 140 -6.39 -45.49 -20.09
C ILE A 140 -7.60 -46.36 -19.67
N MET A 141 -8.27 -45.95 -18.58
CA MET A 141 -9.43 -46.67 -18.02
C MET A 141 -9.17 -48.16 -17.82
N GLY A 142 -7.97 -48.55 -17.37
CA GLY A 142 -7.58 -49.92 -17.09
C GLY A 142 -7.22 -50.76 -18.34
N LYS A 143 -7.14 -50.17 -19.52
CA LYS A 143 -6.68 -50.83 -20.76
C LYS A 143 -5.34 -50.25 -21.22
N ALA A 144 -4.41 -51.13 -21.55
CA ALA A 144 -3.14 -50.75 -22.10
C ALA A 144 -3.21 -50.56 -23.63
N TYR A 145 -2.69 -49.44 -24.10
CA TYR A 145 -2.57 -49.12 -25.54
C TYR A 145 -1.09 -48.99 -25.91
N THR A 146 -0.71 -49.73 -26.96
CA THR A 146 0.67 -49.79 -27.43
C THR A 146 0.93 -48.91 -28.66
N GLU A 147 -0.15 -48.49 -29.34
CA GLU A 147 -0.08 -47.64 -30.52
C GLU A 147 -0.39 -46.17 -30.16
N LYS A 148 0.49 -45.25 -30.61
CA LYS A 148 0.35 -43.81 -30.31
C LYS A 148 -0.95 -43.22 -30.85
N ALA A 149 -1.42 -43.69 -32.01
CA ALA A 149 -2.64 -43.22 -32.64
C ALA A 149 -3.87 -43.59 -31.81
N ASP A 150 -3.98 -44.87 -31.45
CA ASP A 150 -5.10 -45.40 -30.71
C ASP A 150 -5.17 -44.82 -29.30
N ALA A 151 -4.02 -44.72 -28.63
CA ALA A 151 -3.94 -44.10 -27.30
C ALA A 151 -4.40 -42.62 -27.34
N GLY A 152 -4.03 -41.88 -28.37
CA GLY A 152 -4.45 -40.47 -28.51
C GLY A 152 -5.92 -40.30 -28.80
N GLU A 153 -6.53 -41.16 -29.61
CA GLU A 153 -7.94 -41.14 -29.93
C GLU A 153 -8.77 -41.50 -28.70
N ILE A 154 -8.40 -42.54 -27.95
CA ILE A 154 -9.07 -42.93 -26.70
C ILE A 154 -8.90 -41.88 -25.62
N LEU A 155 -7.73 -41.26 -25.52
CA LEU A 155 -7.50 -40.13 -24.62
C LEU A 155 -8.50 -38.99 -24.89
N LEU A 156 -8.65 -38.59 -26.15
CA LEU A 156 -9.61 -37.56 -26.53
C LEU A 156 -11.08 -37.99 -26.32
N ALA A 157 -11.42 -39.27 -26.58
CA ALA A 157 -12.74 -39.79 -26.33
C ALA A 157 -13.06 -39.73 -24.82
N ALA A 158 -12.17 -40.23 -23.99
CA ALA A 158 -12.30 -40.19 -22.53
C ALA A 158 -12.44 -38.76 -21.97
N CYS A 159 -11.70 -37.81 -22.56
CA CYS A 159 -11.84 -36.39 -22.20
C CYS A 159 -13.24 -35.83 -22.55
N LYS A 160 -13.78 -36.16 -23.73
CA LYS A 160 -15.09 -35.68 -24.17
C LYS A 160 -16.25 -36.21 -23.28
N ASP A 161 -16.07 -37.37 -22.69
CA ASP A 161 -17.04 -37.95 -21.74
C ASP A 161 -16.94 -37.30 -20.36
N THR A 162 -15.82 -36.65 -20.06
CA THR A 162 -15.57 -35.98 -18.79
C THR A 162 -15.95 -34.51 -18.90
N LYS A 163 -17.09 -34.11 -18.33
CA LYS A 163 -17.53 -32.71 -18.26
C LYS A 163 -17.32 -32.10 -16.88
N SER A 164 -16.56 -32.78 -16.03
CA SER A 164 -16.31 -32.34 -14.66
C SER A 164 -15.14 -31.36 -14.62
N ALA A 165 -15.28 -30.28 -13.86
CA ALA A 165 -14.18 -29.42 -13.50
C ALA A 165 -13.27 -30.06 -12.45
N ASP A 166 -13.78 -31.03 -11.69
CA ASP A 166 -12.99 -31.80 -10.73
C ASP A 166 -12.12 -32.83 -11.47
N PRO A 167 -10.86 -33.03 -11.03
CA PRO A 167 -9.97 -34.00 -11.62
C PRO A 167 -10.50 -35.42 -11.51
N VAL A 168 -10.62 -36.11 -12.67
CA VAL A 168 -11.09 -37.52 -12.76
C VAL A 168 -9.90 -38.40 -13.13
N PRO A 169 -9.64 -39.49 -12.39
CA PRO A 169 -8.57 -40.43 -12.75
C PRO A 169 -8.79 -41.02 -14.14
N LEU A 170 -7.76 -41.01 -14.97
CA LEU A 170 -7.82 -41.44 -16.34
C LEU A 170 -7.01 -42.74 -16.60
N GLY A 171 -5.85 -42.86 -15.94
CA GLY A 171 -4.94 -44.00 -16.12
C GLY A 171 -3.51 -43.66 -15.75
N SER A 172 -2.54 -44.25 -16.46
CA SER A 172 -1.14 -44.00 -16.19
C SER A 172 -0.32 -43.84 -17.48
N TYR A 173 0.71 -42.98 -17.43
CA TYR A 173 1.65 -42.76 -18.52
C TYR A 173 3.08 -42.59 -17.98
N ARG A 174 3.99 -43.39 -18.45
CA ARG A 174 5.43 -43.35 -18.05
C ARG A 174 5.68 -43.26 -16.54
N GLY A 175 4.92 -44.04 -15.76
CA GLY A 175 5.01 -44.07 -14.30
C GLY A 175 4.23 -42.96 -13.58
N PHE A 176 3.64 -42.01 -14.30
CA PHE A 176 2.80 -40.95 -13.75
C PHE A 176 1.33 -41.33 -13.82
N GLN A 177 0.57 -41.05 -12.76
CA GLN A 177 -0.88 -41.13 -12.76
C GLN A 177 -1.46 -39.98 -13.59
N MET A 178 -2.45 -40.27 -14.45
CA MET A 178 -3.12 -39.27 -15.25
C MET A 178 -4.48 -38.94 -14.67
N GLU A 179 -4.77 -37.67 -14.53
CA GLU A 179 -6.10 -37.13 -14.24
C GLU A 179 -6.51 -36.14 -15.30
N VAL A 180 -7.79 -36.17 -15.67
CA VAL A 180 -8.36 -35.18 -16.60
C VAL A 180 -9.31 -34.26 -15.88
N SER A 181 -9.28 -32.98 -16.26
CA SER A 181 -10.23 -31.95 -15.81
C SER A 181 -10.63 -31.08 -17.00
N PHE A 182 -11.83 -30.53 -16.96
CA PHE A 182 -12.33 -29.61 -17.97
C PHE A 182 -12.25 -28.16 -17.46
N ASP A 183 -11.49 -27.33 -18.15
CA ASP A 183 -11.46 -25.89 -17.89
C ASP A 183 -12.59 -25.20 -18.67
N SER A 184 -13.68 -24.90 -17.99
CA SER A 184 -14.85 -24.26 -18.59
C SER A 184 -14.60 -22.84 -19.08
N PHE A 185 -13.58 -22.16 -18.54
CA PHE A 185 -13.23 -20.80 -18.94
C PHE A 185 -12.49 -20.78 -20.27
N ARG A 186 -11.56 -21.72 -20.47
CA ARG A 186 -10.79 -21.85 -21.70
C ARG A 186 -11.47 -22.76 -22.73
N ASN A 187 -12.49 -23.52 -22.29
CA ASN A 187 -13.14 -24.55 -23.07
C ASN A 187 -12.15 -25.62 -23.57
N GLU A 188 -11.19 -25.99 -22.73
CA GLU A 188 -10.12 -26.93 -23.01
C GLU A 188 -10.08 -28.03 -21.95
N PHE A 189 -9.53 -29.20 -22.35
CA PHE A 189 -9.26 -30.28 -21.43
C PHE A 189 -7.81 -30.22 -20.99
N ASP A 190 -7.58 -30.36 -19.69
CA ASP A 190 -6.25 -30.47 -19.12
C ASP A 190 -6.03 -31.87 -18.57
N VAL A 191 -4.91 -32.47 -18.92
CA VAL A 191 -4.41 -33.68 -18.28
C VAL A 191 -3.31 -33.29 -17.30
N THR A 192 -3.45 -33.77 -16.07
CA THR A 192 -2.46 -33.61 -15.04
C THR A 192 -1.75 -34.94 -14.82
N LEU A 193 -0.42 -34.92 -15.06
CA LEU A 193 0.47 -36.06 -14.74
C LEU A 193 0.90 -35.89 -13.29
N LYS A 194 0.46 -36.77 -12.42
CA LYS A 194 0.79 -36.80 -10.99
C LYS A 194 2.00 -37.69 -10.74
N GLY A 195 3.07 -37.05 -10.37
CA GLY A 195 4.28 -37.64 -9.80
C GLY A 195 4.46 -37.14 -8.36
N ALA A 196 5.69 -36.86 -7.98
CA ALA A 196 5.98 -36.11 -6.76
C ALA A 196 5.53 -34.66 -6.90
N VAL A 197 5.58 -34.11 -8.12
CA VAL A 197 4.96 -32.83 -8.53
C VAL A 197 3.90 -33.09 -9.59
N SER A 198 2.89 -32.22 -9.62
CA SER A 198 1.86 -32.29 -10.64
C SER A 198 2.24 -31.50 -11.91
N HIS A 199 2.20 -32.16 -13.06
CA HIS A 199 2.50 -31.56 -14.36
C HIS A 199 1.22 -31.43 -15.19
N ARG A 200 0.69 -30.24 -15.29
CA ARG A 200 -0.54 -29.93 -16.04
C ARG A 200 -0.24 -29.68 -17.52
N VAL A 201 -0.98 -30.32 -18.41
CA VAL A 201 -0.82 -30.25 -19.88
C VAL A 201 -2.18 -29.98 -20.51
N ALA A 202 -2.30 -28.86 -21.19
CA ALA A 202 -3.50 -28.56 -21.98
C ALA A 202 -3.54 -29.40 -23.25
N LEU A 203 -4.66 -30.08 -23.46
CA LEU A 203 -4.88 -30.90 -24.64
C LEU A 203 -5.41 -30.07 -25.80
N GLY A 204 -5.02 -30.46 -27.03
CA GLY A 204 -5.58 -29.92 -28.26
C GLY A 204 -6.53 -30.90 -28.95
N THR A 205 -6.90 -30.55 -30.18
CA THR A 205 -7.79 -31.35 -31.00
C THR A 205 -7.11 -32.52 -31.71
N ASP A 206 -5.77 -32.51 -31.81
CA ASP A 206 -4.99 -33.57 -32.46
C ASP A 206 -4.59 -34.68 -31.48
N ALA A 207 -5.05 -35.90 -31.78
CA ALA A 207 -4.86 -37.09 -30.96
C ALA A 207 -3.37 -37.42 -30.72
N ARG A 208 -2.57 -37.44 -31.81
CA ARG A 208 -1.11 -37.74 -31.77
C ARG A 208 -0.32 -36.59 -31.14
N GLY A 209 -0.73 -35.36 -31.43
CA GLY A 209 -0.14 -34.16 -30.84
C GLY A 209 -0.29 -34.07 -29.35
N ASN A 210 -1.38 -34.58 -28.79
CA ASN A 210 -1.60 -34.61 -27.34
C ASN A 210 -0.60 -35.54 -26.62
N ILE A 211 -0.30 -36.71 -27.17
CA ILE A 211 0.75 -37.58 -26.63
C ILE A 211 2.12 -36.87 -26.68
N THR A 212 2.42 -36.21 -27.79
CA THR A 212 3.67 -35.42 -27.91
C THR A 212 3.72 -34.29 -26.87
N ARG A 213 2.60 -33.64 -26.56
CA ARG A 213 2.55 -32.60 -25.51
C ARG A 213 2.83 -33.19 -24.11
N LEU A 214 2.32 -34.40 -23.82
CA LEU A 214 2.64 -35.11 -22.58
C LEU A 214 4.11 -35.45 -22.50
N ASP A 215 4.71 -35.96 -23.61
CA ASP A 215 6.15 -36.25 -23.71
C ASP A 215 6.98 -35.00 -23.48
N ASN A 216 6.65 -33.90 -24.16
CA ASN A 216 7.34 -32.61 -23.99
C ASN A 216 7.25 -32.07 -22.57
N ALA A 217 6.10 -32.26 -21.90
CA ALA A 217 5.91 -31.85 -20.51
C ALA A 217 6.85 -32.62 -19.55
N LEU A 218 7.05 -33.93 -19.79
CA LEU A 218 7.98 -34.76 -19.03
C LEU A 218 9.44 -34.43 -19.39
N ALA A 219 9.73 -34.25 -20.67
CA ALA A 219 11.08 -33.86 -21.14
C ALA A 219 11.52 -32.48 -20.63
N GLY A 220 10.56 -31.58 -20.36
CA GLY A 220 10.81 -30.24 -19.82
C GLY A 220 11.00 -30.19 -18.29
N ILE A 221 10.95 -31.33 -17.57
CA ILE A 221 11.16 -31.35 -16.11
C ILE A 221 12.56 -30.86 -15.70
N PRO A 222 13.67 -31.27 -16.37
CA PRO A 222 15.00 -30.78 -16.03
C PRO A 222 15.12 -29.25 -16.11
N GLU A 223 14.54 -28.62 -17.15
CA GLU A 223 14.53 -27.15 -17.25
C GLU A 223 13.74 -26.49 -16.12
N ARG A 224 12.67 -27.11 -15.67
CA ARG A 224 11.91 -26.62 -14.51
C ARG A 224 12.68 -26.75 -13.22
N LEU A 225 13.46 -27.84 -13.05
CA LEU A 225 14.37 -28.02 -11.93
C LEU A 225 15.44 -26.92 -11.91
N GLU A 226 16.04 -26.63 -13.06
CA GLU A 226 17.04 -25.56 -13.17
C GLU A 226 16.44 -24.19 -12.77
N ARG A 227 15.27 -23.85 -13.31
CA ARG A 227 14.54 -22.62 -12.93
C ARG A 227 14.19 -22.58 -11.43
N ALA A 228 13.80 -23.71 -10.84
CA ALA A 228 13.51 -23.78 -9.41
C ALA A 228 14.78 -23.54 -8.56
N ASN A 229 15.93 -24.06 -9.00
CA ASN A 229 17.21 -23.78 -8.35
C ASN A 229 17.63 -22.31 -8.48
N GLU A 230 17.44 -21.70 -9.65
CA GLU A 230 17.68 -20.26 -9.84
C GLU A 230 16.77 -19.40 -8.94
N GLN A 231 15.50 -19.76 -8.83
CA GLN A 231 14.55 -19.09 -7.96
C GLN A 231 14.95 -19.21 -6.48
N LEU A 232 15.39 -20.40 -6.06
CA LEU A 232 15.89 -20.63 -4.70
C LEU A 232 17.12 -19.77 -4.40
N ASN A 233 18.08 -19.72 -5.32
CA ASN A 233 19.26 -18.85 -5.18
C ASN A 233 18.89 -17.37 -5.10
N ASN A 234 17.93 -16.93 -5.91
CA ASN A 234 17.43 -15.56 -5.87
C ASN A 234 16.75 -15.24 -4.54
N LEU A 235 15.98 -16.18 -3.97
CA LEU A 235 15.37 -16.03 -2.65
C LEU A 235 16.43 -15.90 -1.54
N TYR A 236 17.49 -16.70 -1.58
CA TYR A 236 18.59 -16.55 -0.63
C TYR A 236 19.29 -15.20 -0.75
N ASN A 237 19.58 -14.75 -1.97
CA ASN A 237 20.18 -13.43 -2.20
C ASN A 237 19.29 -12.30 -1.68
N GLN A 238 17.98 -12.36 -1.91
CA GLN A 238 17.02 -11.40 -1.39
C GLN A 238 16.93 -11.46 0.15
N GLN A 239 16.97 -12.66 0.73
CA GLN A 239 16.97 -12.82 2.18
C GLN A 239 18.22 -12.20 2.82
N GLU A 240 19.40 -12.43 2.24
CA GLU A 240 20.65 -11.85 2.72
C GLU A 240 20.65 -10.31 2.59
N ALA A 241 20.17 -9.79 1.48
CA ALA A 241 20.01 -8.34 1.30
C ALA A 241 19.03 -7.75 2.33
N ALA A 242 17.91 -8.42 2.59
CA ALA A 242 16.96 -8.00 3.61
C ALA A 242 17.55 -8.05 5.03
N LYS A 243 18.33 -9.08 5.36
CA LYS A 243 19.06 -9.16 6.65
C LYS A 243 20.06 -8.03 6.82
N ALA A 244 20.74 -7.63 5.76
CA ALA A 244 21.71 -6.54 5.79
C ALA A 244 21.03 -5.15 5.92
N GLU A 245 19.76 -5.02 5.54
CA GLU A 245 19.00 -3.76 5.59
C GLU A 245 18.21 -3.61 6.89
N VAL A 246 17.76 -4.71 7.48
CA VAL A 246 17.03 -4.73 8.76
C VAL A 246 17.93 -4.23 9.88
N GLY A 247 17.37 -3.37 10.74
CA GLY A 247 18.07 -2.81 11.89
C GLY A 247 18.92 -1.58 11.58
N LYS A 248 18.99 -1.11 10.33
CA LYS A 248 19.66 0.16 10.03
C LYS A 248 18.91 1.32 10.68
N PRO A 249 19.64 2.24 11.36
CA PRO A 249 19.04 3.41 11.96
C PRO A 249 18.47 4.35 10.89
N PHE A 250 17.49 5.16 11.27
CA PHE A 250 16.93 6.17 10.38
C PHE A 250 18.03 7.15 9.94
N PRO A 251 18.25 7.37 8.62
CA PRO A 251 19.40 8.16 8.14
C PRO A 251 19.39 9.63 8.59
N GLN A 252 18.19 10.18 8.83
CA GLN A 252 18.00 11.58 9.22
C GLN A 252 17.70 11.75 10.72
N GLU A 253 18.05 10.76 11.57
CA GLU A 253 17.81 10.80 13.02
C GLU A 253 18.52 11.97 13.69
N ALA A 254 19.76 12.26 13.29
CA ALA A 254 20.54 13.38 13.82
C ALA A 254 19.90 14.73 13.45
N GLU A 255 19.41 14.87 12.23
CA GLU A 255 18.71 16.08 11.77
C GLU A 255 17.41 16.28 12.53
N LEU A 256 16.61 15.23 12.67
CA LEU A 256 15.36 15.25 13.44
C LEU A 256 15.61 15.68 14.90
N THR A 257 16.63 15.11 15.52
CA THR A 257 17.00 15.43 16.91
C THR A 257 17.40 16.89 17.05
N ALA A 258 18.29 17.38 16.17
CA ALA A 258 18.77 18.77 16.21
C ALA A 258 17.62 19.76 15.97
N LYS A 259 16.75 19.53 14.98
CA LYS A 259 15.61 20.40 14.70
C LYS A 259 14.56 20.36 15.82
N SER A 260 14.29 19.18 16.38
CA SER A 260 13.38 19.05 17.53
C SER A 260 13.88 19.76 18.76
N GLN A 261 15.20 19.74 19.00
CA GLN A 261 15.82 20.44 20.11
C GLN A 261 15.75 21.97 19.93
N ARG A 262 16.04 22.45 18.72
CA ARG A 262 15.92 23.87 18.37
C ARG A 262 14.48 24.37 18.49
N LEU A 263 13.51 23.55 18.07
CA LEU A 263 12.09 23.85 18.22
C LEU A 263 11.70 24.01 19.71
N ALA A 264 12.15 23.10 20.58
CA ALA A 264 11.88 23.19 22.01
C ALA A 264 12.52 24.44 22.66
N GLU A 265 13.71 24.87 22.21
CA GLU A 265 14.34 26.12 22.63
C GLU A 265 13.51 27.35 22.24
N LEU A 266 13.00 27.37 20.99
CA LEU A 266 12.15 28.47 20.52
C LEU A 266 10.82 28.51 21.25
N ASP A 267 10.21 27.36 21.52
CA ASP A 267 8.99 27.27 22.30
C ASP A 267 9.17 27.81 23.73
N ALA A 268 10.30 27.47 24.36
CA ALA A 268 10.61 27.99 25.69
C ALA A 268 10.84 29.52 25.67
N ALA A 269 11.55 30.05 24.65
CA ALA A 269 11.78 31.47 24.50
C ALA A 269 10.51 32.28 24.28
N LEU A 270 9.64 31.80 23.38
CA LEU A 270 8.35 32.45 23.08
C LEU A 270 7.38 32.39 24.24
N ASN A 271 7.33 31.28 24.98
CA ASN A 271 6.50 31.16 26.18
C ASN A 271 7.00 32.07 27.34
N MET A 272 8.30 32.35 27.41
CA MET A 272 8.85 33.34 28.37
C MET A 272 8.46 34.78 28.00
N GLU A 273 8.50 35.15 26.71
CA GLU A 273 8.04 36.45 26.23
C GLU A 273 6.57 36.70 26.53
N ASP A 274 5.69 35.71 26.26
CA ASP A 274 4.25 35.76 26.58
C ASP A 274 3.99 35.91 28.08
N SER A 275 4.82 35.31 28.93
CA SER A 275 4.66 35.39 30.38
C SER A 275 5.09 36.77 30.94
N VAL A 276 5.98 37.46 30.27
CA VAL A 276 6.44 38.83 30.65
C VAL A 276 5.41 39.84 30.15
N GLU A 277 4.92 39.77 28.93
CA GLU A 277 3.90 40.69 28.39
C GLU A 277 2.58 40.58 29.16
N ASN A 278 2.14 39.37 29.52
CA ASN A 278 0.94 39.18 30.35
C ASN A 278 1.09 39.72 31.79
N ARG A 279 2.29 39.92 32.31
CA ARG A 279 2.52 40.59 33.60
C ARG A 279 2.35 42.10 33.47
N ASP A 280 2.81 42.69 32.37
CA ASP A 280 2.70 44.14 32.15
C ASP A 280 1.24 44.53 31.79
N GLU A 281 0.50 43.71 31.02
CA GLU A 281 -0.91 43.97 30.74
C GLU A 281 -1.82 43.84 32.02
N ARG A 282 -1.44 42.97 32.97
CA ARG A 282 -2.17 42.88 34.26
C ARG A 282 -1.97 44.08 35.17
N SER A 283 -0.89 44.83 35.01
CA SER A 283 -0.65 46.06 35.78
C SER A 283 -1.44 47.28 35.25
N GLU A 284 -1.88 47.22 33.95
CA GLU A 284 -2.69 48.33 33.39
C GLU A 284 -4.20 48.10 33.43
N SER A 285 -4.70 46.91 33.79
CA SER A 285 -6.14 46.59 33.76
C SER A 285 -6.85 46.66 35.11
N GLU A 286 -6.50 47.56 36.00
CA GLU A 286 -7.38 48.00 37.12
C GLU A 286 -8.46 49.00 36.65
N ARG A 287 -8.86 48.98 35.39
CA ARG A 287 -10.08 49.68 34.94
C ARG A 287 -11.28 48.77 35.17
N PRO A 288 -12.30 49.18 35.94
CA PRO A 288 -13.48 48.35 36.22
C PRO A 288 -14.13 47.97 34.87
N SER A 289 -14.39 46.69 34.68
CA SER A 289 -15.00 46.13 33.48
C SER A 289 -16.34 46.85 33.21
N VAL A 290 -16.51 47.41 32.02
CA VAL A 290 -17.75 48.02 31.54
C VAL A 290 -18.94 47.06 31.68
N LEU A 291 -18.69 45.75 31.64
CA LEU A 291 -19.68 44.71 31.90
C LEU A 291 -20.12 44.60 33.36
N ALA A 292 -19.24 44.89 34.30
CA ALA A 292 -19.60 44.93 35.72
C ALA A 292 -20.46 46.16 36.04
N ASP A 293 -20.15 47.29 35.39
CA ASP A 293 -20.92 48.55 35.51
C ASP A 293 -22.32 48.45 34.84
N LEU A 294 -22.41 47.71 33.74
CA LEU A 294 -23.69 47.39 33.08
C LEU A 294 -24.55 46.40 33.88
N LYS A 295 -23.95 45.42 34.55
CA LYS A 295 -24.66 44.50 35.45
C LYS A 295 -25.22 45.20 36.68
N SER A 296 -24.44 46.07 37.29
CA SER A 296 -24.92 46.84 38.46
C SER A 296 -26.08 47.80 38.09
N LYS A 297 -26.09 48.33 36.89
CA LYS A 297 -27.19 49.16 36.38
C LYS A 297 -28.44 48.35 36.00
N ALA A 298 -28.26 47.07 35.56
CA ALA A 298 -29.37 46.18 35.22
C ALA A 298 -30.14 45.69 36.50
N GLU A 299 -29.46 45.57 37.63
CA GLU A 299 -30.08 45.18 38.91
C GLU A 299 -30.95 46.26 39.54
N HIS A 300 -30.87 47.51 39.06
CA HIS A 300 -31.63 48.66 39.58
C HIS A 300 -32.85 49.04 38.76
N ILE A 301 -33.29 48.22 37.79
CA ILE A 301 -34.50 48.47 37.02
C ILE A 301 -35.68 47.81 37.73
N PRO A 302 -36.66 48.56 38.23
CA PRO A 302 -37.84 48.00 38.88
C PRO A 302 -38.69 47.22 37.84
N PRO A 303 -39.35 46.12 38.26
CA PRO A 303 -40.11 45.28 37.31
C PRO A 303 -41.29 46.05 36.73
N ALA A 304 -41.38 46.08 35.40
CA ALA A 304 -42.49 46.66 34.67
C ALA A 304 -43.80 45.94 35.03
N LYS A 305 -44.78 46.67 35.54
CA LYS A 305 -46.14 46.18 35.77
C LYS A 305 -46.80 45.92 34.42
N TYR A 306 -46.96 44.66 34.09
CA TYR A 306 -47.88 44.28 33.02
C TYR A 306 -49.32 44.42 33.53
N SER A 307 -50.09 45.34 32.94
CA SER A 307 -51.55 45.42 33.05
C SER A 307 -52.12 44.36 32.06
N GLU A 308 -52.83 43.40 32.63
CA GLU A 308 -53.70 42.51 31.85
C GLU A 308 -54.90 43.37 31.35
N THR A 309 -55.04 43.52 30.06
CA THR A 309 -56.30 43.84 29.43
C THR A 309 -56.79 42.60 28.67
N ARG A 310 -57.83 42.08 29.29
CA ARG A 310 -58.72 41.06 28.75
C ARG A 310 -59.60 41.77 27.69
N GLU A 311 -59.62 41.31 26.47
CA GLU A 311 -60.76 41.50 25.58
C GLU A 311 -61.12 40.18 24.93
N GLU A 312 -62.27 39.71 25.36
CA GLU A 312 -63.17 38.84 24.63
C GLU A 312 -63.64 39.63 23.40
N VAL A 313 -63.82 38.99 22.24
CA VAL A 313 -65.04 39.03 21.39
C VAL A 313 -64.83 38.16 20.14
N LEU A 314 -65.74 37.15 19.96
CA LEU A 314 -66.29 36.49 18.79
C LEU A 314 -65.36 35.62 17.91
#